data_7c2963fd4c7089862b4ac3fc175f08ed
#
_entry.id   7c2963fd4c7089862b4ac3fc175f08ed
#
_cell.length_a   1.000
_cell.length_b   1.000
_cell.length_c   1.000
_cell.angle_alpha   90.00
_cell.angle_beta   90.00
_cell.angle_gamma   90.00
#
_symmetry.space_group_name_H-M   'P 1'
#
loop_
_entity.id
_entity.type
_entity.pdbx_description
1 polymer ?
#
loop_
_entity_poly.entity_id
_entity_poly.type
_entity_poly.pdbx_seq_one_letter_code
_entity_poly.pdbx_strand_id
1 'polypeptide(L)'
;MYTDNRSNLEQEVSKLKEVSWETIKKSSVIELKKILKHAIACRKENLIKDQVKRLKDYQAYMDVMAVFDDIRNDNYYDVPLMLEWNTWRAMTMLDGGNIKANLKFDDNGQPMATASGNTADIICDYGNFSLTVEVTMQSGQRQYEMEGEPVSRHLAKVKKEQGKDAYCFFIAPKINESCIAHFYTLHLANIAFYGGKSIILPLELEVFEKMVEQSGKADYSPNPEQVRRLCEYSMKIAQSASNEKEWYEAVKTKALNWLAA
;
A
#
# COMPACT_ATOMS: atom_id res chain seq x y z
N MET A 1 -3.09 25.23 -12.04
CA MET A 1 -2.70 25.71 -13.38
C MET A 1 -1.72 26.88 -13.18
N TYR A 2 -0.44 26.67 -13.50
CA TYR A 2 0.55 27.76 -13.36
C TYR A 2 0.31 28.79 -14.46
N THR A 3 -0.01 30.01 -14.06
CA THR A 3 -0.18 31.09 -15.02
C THR A 3 1.17 31.52 -15.56
N ASP A 4 1.24 31.83 -16.85
CA ASP A 4 2.45 32.45 -17.46
C ASP A 4 2.57 33.94 -17.12
N ASN A 5 1.67 34.47 -16.29
CA ASN A 5 1.67 35.84 -15.84
C ASN A 5 2.69 36.03 -14.73
N ARG A 6 3.72 36.85 -15.02
CA ARG A 6 4.82 37.17 -14.10
C ARG A 6 4.33 37.69 -12.75
N SER A 7 3.34 38.59 -12.75
CA SER A 7 2.80 39.21 -11.53
C SER A 7 2.18 38.17 -10.60
N ASN A 8 1.43 37.19 -11.15
CA ASN A 8 0.85 36.12 -10.37
C ASN A 8 1.91 35.17 -9.79
N LEU A 9 2.96 34.87 -10.57
CA LEU A 9 4.08 34.05 -10.10
C LEU A 9 4.86 34.75 -8.98
N GLU A 10 5.11 36.06 -9.10
CA GLU A 10 5.75 36.85 -8.06
C GLU A 10 4.93 36.87 -6.76
N GLN A 11 3.61 36.99 -6.86
CA GLN A 11 2.70 36.89 -5.72
C GLN A 11 2.74 35.51 -5.06
N GLU A 12 2.69 34.42 -5.84
CA GLU A 12 2.72 33.08 -5.29
C GLU A 12 4.08 32.75 -4.66
N VAL A 13 5.19 33.14 -5.31
CA VAL A 13 6.54 32.93 -4.76
C VAL A 13 6.79 33.81 -3.52
N SER A 14 6.19 35.00 -3.44
CA SER A 14 6.34 35.87 -2.27
C SER A 14 5.67 35.31 -1.00
N LYS A 15 4.73 34.36 -1.15
CA LYS A 15 4.15 33.62 -0.02
C LYS A 15 5.10 32.59 0.58
N LEU A 16 6.20 32.27 -0.13
CA LEU A 16 7.25 31.36 0.34
C LEU A 16 8.20 32.13 1.26
N LYS A 17 8.19 31.80 2.55
CA LYS A 17 9.01 32.50 3.57
C LYS A 17 10.52 32.43 3.31
N GLU A 18 10.96 31.50 2.49
CA GLU A 18 12.38 31.19 2.21
C GLU A 18 12.96 31.97 1.02
N VAL A 19 12.13 32.71 0.27
CA VAL A 19 12.56 33.43 -0.93
C VAL A 19 12.50 34.94 -0.70
N SER A 20 13.66 35.62 -0.81
CA SER A 20 13.72 37.05 -0.62
C SER A 20 13.08 37.82 -1.78
N TRP A 21 12.52 38.98 -1.49
CA TRP A 21 11.91 39.85 -2.52
C TRP A 21 12.90 40.29 -3.60
N GLU A 22 14.19 40.43 -3.24
CA GLU A 22 15.25 40.74 -4.21
C GLU A 22 15.47 39.61 -5.20
N THR A 23 15.43 38.37 -4.73
CA THR A 23 15.51 37.18 -5.57
C THR A 23 14.33 37.12 -6.53
N ILE A 24 13.12 37.37 -6.04
CA ILE A 24 11.88 37.38 -6.86
C ILE A 24 11.99 38.38 -7.99
N LYS A 25 12.43 39.63 -7.71
CA LYS A 25 12.56 40.68 -8.70
C LYS A 25 13.62 40.38 -9.77
N LYS A 26 14.70 39.72 -9.41
CA LYS A 26 15.81 39.38 -10.32
C LYS A 26 15.56 38.13 -11.13
N SER A 27 14.61 37.28 -10.71
CA SER A 27 14.31 36.01 -11.38
C SER A 27 13.49 36.18 -12.64
N SER A 28 13.80 35.39 -13.66
CA SER A 28 12.98 35.24 -14.86
C SER A 28 11.69 34.46 -14.54
N VAL A 29 10.71 34.51 -15.43
CA VAL A 29 9.46 33.74 -15.34
C VAL A 29 9.75 32.23 -15.21
N ILE A 30 10.75 31.72 -15.92
CA ILE A 30 11.15 30.31 -15.88
C ILE A 30 11.72 29.95 -14.51
N GLU A 31 12.52 30.80 -13.91
CA GLU A 31 13.09 30.60 -12.58
C GLU A 31 12.02 30.67 -11.50
N LEU A 32 11.11 31.63 -11.56
CA LEU A 32 9.96 31.72 -10.64
C LEU A 32 9.10 30.46 -10.68
N LYS A 33 8.83 29.92 -11.88
CA LYS A 33 8.12 28.64 -12.03
C LYS A 33 8.87 27.47 -11.40
N LYS A 34 10.18 27.40 -11.56
CA LYS A 34 11.02 26.35 -10.94
C LYS A 34 10.99 26.46 -9.42
N ILE A 35 11.15 27.66 -8.87
CA ILE A 35 11.07 27.91 -7.42
C ILE A 35 9.72 27.46 -6.87
N LEU A 36 8.63 27.91 -7.49
CA LEU A 36 7.28 27.55 -7.05
C LEU A 36 7.04 26.04 -7.13
N LYS A 37 7.40 25.39 -8.25
CA LYS A 37 7.27 23.96 -8.43
C LYS A 37 8.06 23.18 -7.36
N HIS A 38 9.28 23.63 -7.06
CA HIS A 38 10.11 23.01 -6.03
C HIS A 38 9.48 23.16 -4.63
N ALA A 39 9.02 24.35 -4.29
CA ALA A 39 8.38 24.63 -3.00
C ALA A 39 7.10 23.80 -2.79
N ILE A 40 6.26 23.65 -3.82
CA ILE A 40 5.06 22.82 -3.79
C ILE A 40 5.45 21.34 -3.59
N ALA A 41 6.47 20.86 -4.30
CA ALA A 41 6.94 19.49 -4.16
C ALA A 41 7.46 19.21 -2.74
N CYS A 42 8.27 20.11 -2.17
CA CYS A 42 8.77 20.01 -0.80
C CYS A 42 7.61 20.05 0.22
N ARG A 43 6.64 20.95 0.03
CA ARG A 43 5.46 21.03 0.91
C ARG A 43 4.67 19.71 0.90
N LYS A 44 4.40 19.17 -0.30
CA LYS A 44 3.70 17.89 -0.46
C LYS A 44 4.44 16.75 0.22
N GLU A 45 5.75 16.66 0.01
CA GLU A 45 6.59 15.65 0.66
C GLU A 45 6.52 15.74 2.18
N ASN A 46 6.56 16.96 2.74
CA ASN A 46 6.44 17.17 4.19
C ASN A 46 5.07 16.76 4.70
N LEU A 47 3.98 17.10 3.99
CA LEU A 47 2.62 16.68 4.37
C LEU A 47 2.48 15.15 4.39
N ILE A 48 3.05 14.44 3.41
CA ILE A 48 3.05 12.98 3.39
C ILE A 48 3.89 12.42 4.54
N LYS A 49 5.07 13.00 4.83
CA LYS A 49 5.90 12.58 5.97
C LYS A 49 5.17 12.78 7.31
N ASP A 50 4.48 13.89 7.48
CA ASP A 50 3.70 14.18 8.70
C ASP A 50 2.52 13.20 8.82
N GLN A 51 1.86 12.88 7.71
CA GLN A 51 0.81 11.86 7.68
C GLN A 51 1.37 10.49 8.09
N VAL A 52 2.49 10.05 7.51
CA VAL A 52 3.15 8.78 7.87
C VAL A 52 3.51 8.74 9.36
N LYS A 53 4.04 9.84 9.91
CA LYS A 53 4.36 9.92 11.34
C LYS A 53 3.12 9.74 12.21
N ARG A 54 2.03 10.45 11.90
CA ARG A 54 0.77 10.34 12.65
C ARG A 54 0.17 8.92 12.55
N LEU A 55 0.29 8.26 11.39
CA LEU A 55 -0.13 6.87 11.22
C LEU A 55 0.71 5.94 12.12
N LYS A 56 2.02 6.05 12.12
CA LYS A 56 2.91 5.24 12.97
C LYS A 56 2.65 5.44 14.46
N ASP A 57 2.21 6.62 14.86
CA ASP A 57 1.82 6.94 16.23
C ASP A 57 0.34 6.56 16.54
N TYR A 58 -0.34 5.85 15.65
CA TYR A 58 -1.77 5.46 15.74
C TYR A 58 -2.76 6.62 15.91
N GLN A 59 -2.36 7.86 15.64
CA GLN A 59 -3.22 9.04 15.80
C GLN A 59 -4.36 9.11 14.78
N ALA A 60 -4.26 8.37 13.67
CA ALA A 60 -5.26 8.34 12.62
C ALA A 60 -6.12 7.05 12.63
N TYR A 61 -6.03 6.22 13.66
CA TYR A 61 -6.69 4.91 13.69
C TYR A 61 -8.21 5.00 13.44
N MET A 62 -8.91 5.85 14.18
CA MET A 62 -10.36 6.01 14.03
C MET A 62 -10.76 6.49 12.64
N ASP A 63 -9.96 7.38 12.05
CA ASP A 63 -10.19 7.87 10.70
C ASP A 63 -9.94 6.78 9.64
N VAL A 64 -8.90 5.97 9.78
CA VAL A 64 -8.63 4.83 8.90
C VAL A 64 -9.78 3.82 8.95
N MET A 65 -10.30 3.50 10.14
CA MET A 65 -11.42 2.57 10.28
C MET A 65 -12.71 3.15 9.70
N ALA A 66 -12.98 4.44 9.91
CA ALA A 66 -14.15 5.11 9.32
C ALA A 66 -14.10 5.13 7.78
N VAL A 67 -12.92 5.33 7.19
CA VAL A 67 -12.76 5.27 5.73
C VAL A 67 -13.02 3.86 5.19
N PHE A 68 -12.66 2.79 5.90
CA PHE A 68 -13.06 1.43 5.49
C PHE A 68 -14.58 1.23 5.53
N ASP A 69 -15.27 1.79 6.55
CA ASP A 69 -16.74 1.78 6.60
C ASP A 69 -17.36 2.51 5.40
N ASP A 70 -16.84 3.67 5.05
CA ASP A 70 -17.29 4.44 3.88
C ASP A 70 -17.03 3.71 2.55
N ILE A 71 -15.90 3.01 2.42
CA ILE A 71 -15.58 2.16 1.27
C ILE A 71 -16.61 1.03 1.13
N ARG A 72 -16.97 0.35 2.22
CA ARG A 72 -17.99 -0.71 2.20
C ARG A 72 -19.38 -0.20 1.80
N ASN A 73 -19.69 1.04 2.14
CA ASN A 73 -20.97 1.68 1.85
C ASN A 73 -20.97 2.42 0.50
N ASP A 74 -19.92 2.31 -0.31
CA ASP A 74 -19.79 2.97 -1.62
C ASP A 74 -19.93 4.50 -1.55
N ASN A 75 -19.42 5.11 -0.47
CA ASN A 75 -19.56 6.54 -0.19
C ASN A 75 -18.54 7.43 -0.90
N TYR A 76 -17.67 6.87 -1.76
CA TYR A 76 -16.65 7.61 -2.50
C TYR A 76 -16.90 7.59 -4.00
N TYR A 77 -16.52 8.65 -4.71
CA TYR A 77 -16.55 8.69 -6.17
C TYR A 77 -15.60 7.66 -6.82
N ASP A 78 -14.44 7.44 -6.23
CA ASP A 78 -13.43 6.47 -6.69
C ASP A 78 -13.08 5.52 -5.53
N VAL A 79 -13.93 4.53 -5.33
CA VAL A 79 -13.78 3.53 -4.26
C VAL A 79 -12.50 2.72 -4.39
N PRO A 80 -12.08 2.26 -5.60
CA PRO A 80 -10.80 1.58 -5.77
C PRO A 80 -9.60 2.42 -5.30
N LEU A 81 -9.52 3.68 -5.72
CA LEU A 81 -8.45 4.59 -5.28
C LEU A 81 -8.44 4.78 -3.76
N MET A 82 -9.62 4.93 -3.16
CA MET A 82 -9.73 5.10 -1.72
C MET A 82 -9.37 3.84 -0.96
N LEU A 83 -9.66 2.66 -1.51
CA LEU A 83 -9.25 1.38 -0.92
C LEU A 83 -7.71 1.22 -0.96
N GLU A 84 -7.07 1.50 -2.08
CA GLU A 84 -5.59 1.47 -2.18
C GLU A 84 -4.96 2.45 -1.18
N TRP A 85 -5.44 3.69 -1.16
CA TRP A 85 -4.92 4.72 -0.24
C TRP A 85 -5.11 4.36 1.23
N ASN A 86 -6.30 3.89 1.60
CA ASN A 86 -6.57 3.55 2.99
C ASN A 86 -5.85 2.27 3.43
N THR A 87 -5.64 1.32 2.52
CA THR A 87 -4.82 0.14 2.77
C THR A 87 -3.35 0.53 3.01
N TRP A 88 -2.80 1.48 2.22
CA TRP A 88 -1.47 2.02 2.50
C TRP A 88 -1.39 2.67 3.89
N ARG A 89 -2.42 3.42 4.30
CA ARG A 89 -2.50 4.01 5.65
C ARG A 89 -2.53 2.94 6.74
N ALA A 90 -3.37 1.94 6.56
CA ALA A 90 -3.51 0.82 7.47
C ALA A 90 -2.20 0.02 7.61
N MET A 91 -1.54 -0.30 6.49
CA MET A 91 -0.22 -0.96 6.48
C MET A 91 0.84 -0.11 7.18
N THR A 92 0.82 1.22 7.00
CA THR A 92 1.74 2.13 7.69
C THR A 92 1.55 2.11 9.21
N MET A 93 0.33 1.85 9.69
CA MET A 93 0.01 1.69 11.11
C MET A 93 0.35 0.30 11.64
N LEU A 94 0.19 -0.73 10.80
CA LEU A 94 0.26 -2.12 11.21
C LEU A 94 1.64 -2.49 11.79
N ASP A 95 2.68 -1.92 11.23
CA ASP A 95 4.06 -2.17 11.62
C ASP A 95 4.96 -0.94 11.40
N GLY A 96 6.23 -1.01 11.74
CA GLY A 96 7.16 0.11 11.66
C GLY A 96 7.92 0.24 10.34
N GLY A 97 7.54 -0.46 9.28
CA GLY A 97 8.26 -0.53 8.02
C GLY A 97 8.32 0.78 7.21
N ASN A 98 9.13 0.77 6.17
CA ASN A 98 9.15 1.79 5.14
C ASN A 98 8.13 1.41 4.06
N ILE A 99 6.94 2.02 4.12
CA ILE A 99 5.78 1.66 3.32
C ILE A 99 5.52 2.71 2.24
N LYS A 100 5.57 2.30 0.99
CA LYS A 100 5.40 3.16 -0.18
C LYS A 100 4.16 2.76 -0.96
N ALA A 101 3.23 3.69 -1.14
CA ALA A 101 2.11 3.53 -2.05
C ALA A 101 2.51 3.90 -3.48
N ASN A 102 1.99 3.16 -4.46
CA ASN A 102 2.08 3.48 -5.88
C ASN A 102 0.98 4.47 -6.29
N LEU A 103 0.85 5.56 -5.53
CA LEU A 103 -0.19 6.56 -5.69
C LEU A 103 0.40 7.92 -6.11
N LYS A 104 -0.40 8.66 -6.87
CA LYS A 104 -0.17 10.09 -7.09
C LYS A 104 -0.99 10.87 -6.07
N PHE A 105 -0.33 11.82 -5.42
CA PHE A 105 -0.95 12.72 -4.45
C PHE A 105 -1.07 14.12 -5.05
N ASP A 106 -2.13 14.83 -4.68
CA ASP A 106 -2.29 16.25 -4.98
C ASP A 106 -1.35 17.13 -4.15
N ASP A 107 -1.43 18.44 -4.32
CA ASP A 107 -0.57 19.39 -3.60
C ASP A 107 -0.91 19.51 -2.09
N ASN A 108 -2.02 18.92 -1.65
CA ASN A 108 -2.45 18.82 -0.26
C ASN A 108 -2.15 17.45 0.38
N GLY A 109 -1.52 16.54 -0.38
CA GLY A 109 -1.19 15.19 0.09
C GLY A 109 -2.38 14.22 0.11
N GLN A 110 -3.45 14.53 -0.65
CA GLN A 110 -4.59 13.63 -0.83
C GLN A 110 -4.38 12.72 -2.04
N PRO A 111 -4.94 11.50 -2.05
CA PRO A 111 -4.85 10.60 -3.19
C PRO A 111 -5.57 11.22 -4.39
N MET A 112 -4.93 11.20 -5.56
CA MET A 112 -5.46 11.77 -6.79
C MET A 112 -5.68 10.72 -7.88
N ALA A 113 -4.79 9.75 -7.96
CA ALA A 113 -4.85 8.66 -8.92
C ALA A 113 -3.87 7.55 -8.54
N THR A 114 -4.12 6.34 -9.00
CA THR A 114 -3.12 5.27 -9.01
C THR A 114 -1.95 5.66 -9.92
N ALA A 115 -0.75 5.23 -9.59
CA ALA A 115 0.40 5.44 -10.45
C ALA A 115 0.39 4.43 -11.63
N SER A 116 1.33 4.55 -12.55
CA SER A 116 1.42 3.67 -13.73
C SER A 116 1.55 2.20 -13.34
N GLY A 117 0.90 1.32 -14.09
CA GLY A 117 0.88 -0.12 -13.90
C GLY A 117 2.25 -0.82 -13.95
N ASN A 118 2.23 -2.15 -13.82
CA ASN A 118 3.39 -3.03 -13.79
C ASN A 118 4.27 -2.89 -12.52
N THR A 119 3.64 -2.50 -11.41
CA THR A 119 4.25 -2.54 -10.08
C THR A 119 3.12 -2.72 -9.05
N ALA A 120 3.45 -3.27 -7.89
CA ALA A 120 2.50 -3.46 -6.81
C ALA A 120 1.88 -2.13 -6.33
N ASP A 121 0.66 -2.17 -5.82
CA ASP A 121 -0.04 -1.00 -5.30
C ASP A 121 0.68 -0.42 -4.08
N ILE A 122 1.22 -1.31 -3.23
CA ILE A 122 1.98 -0.92 -2.05
C ILE A 122 3.21 -1.82 -1.93
N ILE A 123 4.35 -1.23 -1.60
CA ILE A 123 5.60 -1.94 -1.31
C ILE A 123 6.04 -1.60 0.11
N CYS A 124 6.17 -2.63 0.93
CA CYS A 124 6.68 -2.55 2.30
C CYS A 124 8.10 -3.09 2.34
N ASP A 125 9.06 -2.23 2.66
CA ASP A 125 10.47 -2.62 2.82
C ASP A 125 10.81 -2.72 4.31
N TYR A 126 11.07 -3.94 4.74
CA TYR A 126 11.41 -4.26 6.14
C TYR A 126 12.90 -4.55 6.35
N GLY A 127 13.74 -4.23 5.37
CA GLY A 127 15.19 -4.46 5.43
C GLY A 127 15.57 -5.88 5.02
N ASN A 128 15.30 -6.88 5.85
CA ASN A 128 15.63 -8.28 5.60
C ASN A 128 14.65 -9.03 4.67
N PHE A 129 13.43 -8.52 4.52
CA PHE A 129 12.43 -8.99 3.56
C PHE A 129 11.56 -7.86 3.04
N SER A 130 10.72 -8.14 2.06
CA SER A 130 9.73 -7.21 1.54
C SER A 130 8.34 -7.83 1.50
N LEU A 131 7.33 -6.96 1.54
CA LEU A 131 5.95 -7.34 1.29
C LEU A 131 5.38 -6.45 0.19
N THR A 132 4.79 -7.04 -0.84
CA THR A 132 3.89 -6.34 -1.73
C THR A 132 2.47 -6.42 -1.19
N VAL A 133 1.67 -5.39 -1.39
CA VAL A 133 0.24 -5.46 -1.13
C VAL A 133 -0.46 -5.07 -2.42
N GLU A 134 -1.34 -5.93 -2.87
CA GLU A 134 -2.20 -5.74 -4.04
C GLU A 134 -3.63 -5.63 -3.57
N VAL A 135 -4.35 -4.67 -4.07
CA VAL A 135 -5.67 -4.29 -3.57
C VAL A 135 -6.64 -4.17 -4.72
N THR A 136 -7.79 -4.82 -4.65
CA THR A 136 -8.77 -4.74 -5.73
C THR A 136 -10.21 -4.73 -5.22
N MET A 137 -11.07 -4.00 -5.92
CA MET A 137 -12.52 -4.08 -5.78
C MET A 137 -13.16 -5.09 -6.74
N GLN A 138 -12.35 -5.72 -7.62
CA GLN A 138 -12.86 -6.73 -8.53
C GLN A 138 -13.42 -7.94 -7.76
N SER A 139 -14.43 -8.57 -8.30
CA SER A 139 -15.08 -9.74 -7.72
C SER A 139 -15.40 -10.79 -8.79
N GLY A 140 -15.78 -11.99 -8.35
CA GLY A 140 -16.11 -13.09 -9.24
C GLY A 140 -14.96 -13.49 -10.15
N GLN A 141 -15.26 -14.12 -11.29
CA GLN A 141 -14.28 -14.62 -12.25
C GLN A 141 -13.34 -13.51 -12.77
N ARG A 142 -13.84 -12.28 -12.92
CA ARG A 142 -13.05 -11.14 -13.39
C ARG A 142 -11.87 -10.81 -12.46
N GLN A 143 -12.01 -11.06 -11.15
CA GLN A 143 -10.91 -10.88 -10.20
C GLN A 143 -9.72 -11.77 -10.57
N TYR A 144 -9.96 -13.04 -10.88
CA TYR A 144 -8.90 -13.95 -11.32
C TYR A 144 -8.26 -13.54 -12.66
N GLU A 145 -9.09 -13.16 -13.63
CA GLU A 145 -8.63 -12.74 -14.95
C GLU A 145 -7.75 -11.50 -14.92
N MET A 146 -8.07 -10.55 -14.03
CA MET A 146 -7.38 -9.26 -13.94
C MET A 146 -6.18 -9.30 -12.99
N GLU A 147 -6.21 -10.13 -11.94
CA GLU A 147 -5.25 -10.07 -10.83
C GLU A 147 -4.38 -11.34 -10.70
N GLY A 148 -4.83 -12.48 -11.20
CA GLY A 148 -4.14 -13.76 -10.95
C GLY A 148 -2.65 -13.75 -11.36
N GLU A 149 -2.35 -13.45 -12.61
CA GLU A 149 -0.96 -13.35 -13.10
C GLU A 149 -0.27 -12.04 -12.69
N PRO A 150 -0.90 -10.84 -12.82
CA PRO A 150 -0.24 -9.59 -12.47
C PRO A 150 0.33 -9.55 -11.05
N VAL A 151 -0.41 -10.01 -10.06
CA VAL A 151 0.05 -10.09 -8.65
C VAL A 151 1.34 -10.90 -8.52
N SER A 152 1.38 -12.06 -9.17
CA SER A 152 2.56 -12.94 -9.18
C SER A 152 3.78 -12.28 -9.82
N ARG A 153 3.57 -11.56 -10.91
CA ARG A 153 4.59 -10.85 -11.68
C ARG A 153 5.14 -9.65 -10.90
N HIS A 154 4.27 -8.89 -10.22
CA HIS A 154 4.69 -7.77 -9.37
C HIS A 154 5.54 -8.26 -8.18
N LEU A 155 5.12 -9.34 -7.52
CA LEU A 155 5.91 -9.96 -6.46
C LEU A 155 7.28 -10.44 -6.96
N ALA A 156 7.32 -11.11 -8.13
CA ALA A 156 8.56 -11.57 -8.74
C ALA A 156 9.52 -10.41 -9.07
N LYS A 157 8.96 -9.30 -9.56
CA LYS A 157 9.73 -8.08 -9.84
C LYS A 157 10.40 -7.54 -8.58
N VAL A 158 9.66 -7.43 -7.48
CA VAL A 158 10.21 -6.95 -6.20
C VAL A 158 11.29 -7.88 -5.67
N LYS A 159 11.09 -9.20 -5.73
CA LYS A 159 12.14 -10.19 -5.37
C LYS A 159 13.42 -9.96 -6.15
N LYS A 160 13.30 -9.81 -7.47
CA LYS A 160 14.45 -9.60 -8.37
C LYS A 160 15.16 -8.27 -8.11
N GLU A 161 14.41 -7.19 -7.96
CA GLU A 161 14.97 -5.84 -7.77
C GLU A 161 15.65 -5.67 -6.41
N GLN A 162 15.12 -6.31 -5.38
CA GLN A 162 15.63 -6.15 -4.02
C GLN A 162 16.58 -7.27 -3.58
N GLY A 163 16.63 -8.39 -4.31
CA GLY A 163 17.55 -9.50 -4.03
C GLY A 163 17.34 -10.16 -2.66
N LYS A 164 16.10 -10.13 -2.13
CA LYS A 164 15.73 -10.70 -0.84
C LYS A 164 14.37 -11.38 -0.89
N ASP A 165 14.01 -12.07 0.18
CA ASP A 165 12.69 -12.68 0.29
C ASP A 165 11.59 -11.62 0.18
N ALA A 166 10.56 -11.95 -0.57
CA ALA A 166 9.37 -11.12 -0.64
C ALA A 166 8.11 -11.97 -0.63
N TYR A 167 7.09 -11.42 0.00
CA TYR A 167 5.76 -11.99 0.17
C TYR A 167 4.71 -11.04 -0.41
N CYS A 168 3.46 -11.48 -0.48
CA CYS A 168 2.37 -10.62 -0.95
C CYS A 168 1.13 -10.80 -0.08
N PHE A 169 0.47 -9.68 0.26
CA PHE A 169 -0.94 -9.66 0.66
C PHE A 169 -1.79 -9.28 -0.53
N PHE A 170 -2.78 -10.09 -0.83
CA PHE A 170 -3.81 -9.79 -1.81
C PHE A 170 -5.11 -9.49 -1.07
N ILE A 171 -5.57 -8.24 -1.13
CA ILE A 171 -6.69 -7.75 -0.32
C ILE A 171 -7.86 -7.38 -1.24
N ALA A 172 -9.03 -7.93 -0.97
CA ALA A 172 -10.26 -7.62 -1.68
C ALA A 172 -11.47 -7.77 -0.74
N PRO A 173 -12.63 -7.14 -1.03
CA PRO A 173 -13.84 -7.33 -0.25
C PRO A 173 -14.25 -8.80 -0.11
N LYS A 174 -14.07 -9.57 -1.20
CA LYS A 174 -14.24 -11.03 -1.25
C LYS A 174 -13.18 -11.63 -2.16
N ILE A 175 -12.69 -12.81 -1.80
CA ILE A 175 -11.69 -13.51 -2.62
C ILE A 175 -12.40 -14.59 -3.46
N ASN A 176 -12.18 -14.54 -4.76
CA ASN A 176 -12.72 -15.55 -5.68
C ASN A 176 -12.00 -16.90 -5.53
N GLU A 177 -12.75 -18.00 -5.63
CA GLU A 177 -12.23 -19.37 -5.47
C GLU A 177 -11.09 -19.66 -6.47
N SER A 178 -11.15 -19.14 -7.70
CA SER A 178 -10.08 -19.31 -8.69
C SER A 178 -8.79 -18.58 -8.28
N CYS A 179 -8.88 -17.44 -7.61
CA CYS A 179 -7.71 -16.76 -7.03
C CYS A 179 -7.11 -17.59 -5.89
N ILE A 180 -7.96 -18.15 -5.02
CA ILE A 180 -7.52 -19.01 -3.91
C ILE A 180 -6.77 -20.22 -4.45
N ALA A 181 -7.36 -20.93 -5.42
CA ALA A 181 -6.75 -22.11 -6.05
C ALA A 181 -5.43 -21.78 -6.76
N HIS A 182 -5.38 -20.64 -7.44
CA HIS A 182 -4.17 -20.17 -8.12
C HIS A 182 -3.06 -19.86 -7.11
N PHE A 183 -3.33 -19.06 -6.11
CA PHE A 183 -2.33 -18.69 -5.10
C PHE A 183 -1.85 -19.90 -4.29
N TYR A 184 -2.74 -20.82 -3.94
CA TYR A 184 -2.36 -22.09 -3.32
C TYR A 184 -1.36 -22.86 -4.20
N THR A 185 -1.65 -22.98 -5.49
CA THR A 185 -0.75 -23.64 -6.44
C THR A 185 0.63 -22.98 -6.49
N LEU A 186 0.70 -21.64 -6.43
CA LEU A 186 1.93 -20.87 -6.43
C LEU A 186 2.77 -21.05 -5.15
N HIS A 187 2.13 -21.37 -4.02
CA HIS A 187 2.85 -21.74 -2.78
C HIS A 187 3.59 -23.07 -2.92
N LEU A 188 3.08 -23.97 -3.75
CA LEU A 188 3.64 -25.31 -3.95
C LEU A 188 4.63 -25.34 -5.12
N ALA A 189 4.33 -24.62 -6.19
CA ALA A 189 5.11 -24.63 -7.42
C ALA A 189 6.39 -23.80 -7.32
N ASN A 190 7.51 -24.34 -7.80
CA ASN A 190 8.77 -23.60 -7.95
C ASN A 190 8.87 -23.08 -9.38
N ILE A 191 8.49 -21.85 -9.62
CA ILE A 191 8.41 -21.22 -10.94
C ILE A 191 9.62 -20.30 -11.15
N ALA A 192 10.54 -20.67 -12.02
CA ALA A 192 11.79 -19.92 -12.23
C ALA A 192 11.54 -18.46 -12.67
N PHE A 193 10.53 -18.19 -13.49
CA PHE A 193 10.18 -16.82 -13.93
C PHE A 193 9.73 -15.92 -12.78
N TYR A 194 9.20 -16.49 -11.70
CA TYR A 194 8.78 -15.77 -10.49
C TYR A 194 9.85 -15.80 -9.38
N GLY A 195 11.04 -16.28 -9.68
CA GLY A 195 12.10 -16.38 -8.68
C GLY A 195 11.80 -17.43 -7.59
N GLY A 196 11.18 -18.54 -8.00
CA GLY A 196 10.80 -19.62 -7.08
C GLY A 196 9.32 -19.60 -6.71
N LYS A 197 9.01 -20.03 -5.48
CA LYS A 197 7.64 -20.02 -4.94
C LYS A 197 7.12 -18.58 -4.77
N SER A 198 5.87 -18.33 -5.12
CA SER A 198 5.21 -17.06 -4.85
C SER A 198 4.26 -17.22 -3.66
N ILE A 199 4.60 -16.57 -2.56
CA ILE A 199 3.85 -16.63 -1.31
C ILE A 199 2.90 -15.44 -1.27
N ILE A 200 1.65 -15.68 -1.67
CA ILE A 200 0.59 -14.67 -1.81
C ILE A 200 -0.53 -15.06 -0.84
N LEU A 201 -0.81 -14.24 0.14
CA LEU A 201 -1.86 -14.44 1.12
C LEU A 201 -3.14 -13.72 0.68
N PRO A 202 -4.19 -14.45 0.30
CA PRO A 202 -5.49 -13.84 0.05
C PRO A 202 -6.16 -13.48 1.37
N LEU A 203 -6.46 -12.20 1.55
CA LEU A 203 -7.10 -11.65 2.74
C LEU A 203 -8.39 -10.92 2.34
N GLU A 204 -9.52 -11.38 2.83
CA GLU A 204 -10.74 -10.58 2.74
C GLU A 204 -10.54 -9.27 3.50
N LEU A 205 -11.12 -8.18 3.00
CA LEU A 205 -10.98 -6.85 3.60
C LEU A 205 -11.35 -6.86 5.09
N GLU A 206 -12.42 -7.56 5.46
CA GLU A 206 -12.83 -7.71 6.86
C GLU A 206 -11.75 -8.36 7.74
N VAL A 207 -11.04 -9.37 7.20
CA VAL A 207 -9.94 -10.03 7.91
C VAL A 207 -8.78 -9.06 8.10
N PHE A 208 -8.44 -8.30 7.06
CA PHE A 208 -7.39 -7.28 7.14
C PHE A 208 -7.73 -6.16 8.13
N GLU A 209 -8.96 -5.66 8.12
CA GLU A 209 -9.44 -4.68 9.11
C GLU A 209 -9.31 -5.20 10.56
N LYS A 210 -9.62 -6.48 10.78
CA LYS A 210 -9.42 -7.12 12.10
C LYS A 210 -7.95 -7.18 12.51
N MET A 211 -7.04 -7.40 11.55
CA MET A 211 -5.60 -7.34 11.82
C MET A 211 -5.18 -5.93 12.26
N VAL A 212 -5.69 -4.88 11.60
CA VAL A 212 -5.44 -3.47 11.95
C VAL A 212 -6.03 -3.14 13.33
N GLU A 213 -7.25 -3.61 13.60
CA GLU A 213 -7.91 -3.44 14.91
C GLU A 213 -7.08 -4.07 16.05
N GLN A 214 -6.55 -5.28 15.83
CA GLN A 214 -5.70 -5.95 16.81
C GLN A 214 -4.41 -5.17 17.07
N SER A 215 -3.79 -4.59 16.03
CA SER A 215 -2.62 -3.71 16.19
C SER A 215 -2.95 -2.49 17.05
N GLY A 216 -4.10 -1.85 16.81
CA GLY A 216 -4.53 -0.68 17.57
C GLY A 216 -4.88 -0.97 19.03
N LYS A 217 -5.22 -2.23 19.35
CA LYS A 217 -5.57 -2.69 20.70
C LYS A 217 -4.42 -3.36 21.45
N ALA A 218 -3.31 -3.63 20.76
CA ALA A 218 -2.18 -4.31 21.38
C ALA A 218 -1.47 -3.39 22.40
N ASP A 219 -1.02 -3.95 23.53
CA ASP A 219 -0.25 -3.24 24.53
C ASP A 219 1.21 -2.97 24.10
N TYR A 220 1.54 -3.33 22.87
CA TYR A 220 2.87 -3.16 22.28
C TYR A 220 2.72 -2.82 20.80
N SER A 221 3.73 -2.18 20.22
CA SER A 221 3.77 -1.94 18.78
C SER A 221 4.12 -3.22 18.04
N PRO A 222 3.25 -3.75 17.17
CA PRO A 222 3.59 -4.86 16.30
C PRO A 222 4.83 -4.54 15.46
N ASN A 223 5.55 -5.57 15.07
CA ASN A 223 6.75 -5.42 14.26
C ASN A 223 6.67 -6.27 12.98
N PRO A 224 7.52 -6.00 11.98
CA PRO A 224 7.52 -6.71 10.70
C PRO A 224 7.68 -8.24 10.81
N GLU A 225 8.37 -8.75 11.84
CA GLU A 225 8.53 -10.19 12.02
C GLU A 225 7.21 -10.93 12.29
N GLN A 226 6.21 -10.27 12.83
CA GLN A 226 4.86 -10.85 13.00
C GLN A 226 4.15 -11.01 11.66
N VAL A 227 4.32 -10.04 10.75
CA VAL A 227 3.86 -10.13 9.35
C VAL A 227 4.59 -11.28 8.64
N ARG A 228 5.91 -11.36 8.79
CA ARG A 228 6.72 -12.44 8.21
C ARG A 228 6.26 -13.81 8.68
N ARG A 229 6.04 -13.99 9.99
CA ARG A 229 5.54 -15.26 10.57
C ARG A 229 4.21 -15.69 9.97
N LEU A 230 3.31 -14.75 9.72
CA LEU A 230 2.04 -15.04 9.03
C LEU A 230 2.30 -15.57 7.62
N CYS A 231 3.21 -14.95 6.86
CA CYS A 231 3.58 -15.40 5.51
C CYS A 231 4.25 -16.79 5.54
N GLU A 232 5.18 -17.02 6.47
CA GLU A 232 5.85 -18.30 6.64
C GLU A 232 4.87 -19.40 7.10
N TYR A 233 3.90 -19.07 7.96
CA TYR A 233 2.82 -19.98 8.32
C TYR A 233 2.01 -20.39 7.08
N SER A 234 1.61 -19.44 6.24
CA SER A 234 0.88 -19.73 5.00
C SER A 234 1.66 -20.66 4.09
N MET A 235 2.98 -20.45 3.96
CA MET A 235 3.86 -21.31 3.16
C MET A 235 3.94 -22.72 3.75
N LYS A 236 4.04 -22.83 5.08
CA LYS A 236 4.14 -24.13 5.77
C LYS A 236 2.84 -24.93 5.66
N ILE A 237 1.71 -24.29 5.94
CA ILE A 237 0.42 -24.99 5.92
C ILE A 237 0.01 -25.41 4.50
N ALA A 238 0.44 -24.69 3.45
CA ALA A 238 0.19 -25.09 2.06
C ALA A 238 0.82 -26.46 1.73
N GLN A 239 1.90 -26.86 2.40
CA GLN A 239 2.55 -28.16 2.18
C GLN A 239 1.84 -29.33 2.86
N SER A 240 1.00 -29.06 3.86
CA SER A 240 0.29 -30.08 4.64
C SER A 240 -1.23 -30.07 4.45
N ALA A 241 -1.78 -29.01 3.90
CA ALA A 241 -3.20 -28.92 3.60
C ALA A 241 -3.58 -29.90 2.49
N SER A 242 -4.74 -30.53 2.61
CA SER A 242 -5.25 -31.50 1.63
C SER A 242 -5.75 -30.83 0.34
N ASN A 243 -6.11 -29.55 0.40
CA ASN A 243 -6.61 -28.75 -0.71
C ASN A 243 -6.54 -27.24 -0.40
N GLU A 244 -6.88 -26.42 -1.39
CA GLU A 244 -6.88 -24.96 -1.31
C GLU A 244 -7.85 -24.38 -0.27
N LYS A 245 -8.97 -25.05 -0.02
CA LYS A 245 -9.96 -24.59 0.97
C LYS A 245 -9.44 -24.74 2.38
N GLU A 246 -8.88 -25.90 2.72
CA GLU A 246 -8.24 -26.13 4.02
C GLU A 246 -7.10 -25.15 4.26
N TRP A 247 -6.26 -24.94 3.26
CA TRP A 247 -5.19 -23.94 3.33
C TRP A 247 -5.74 -22.54 3.58
N TYR A 248 -6.74 -22.11 2.82
CA TYR A 248 -7.29 -20.77 2.93
C TYR A 248 -7.93 -20.51 4.29
N GLU A 249 -8.72 -21.45 4.81
CA GLU A 249 -9.34 -21.32 6.14
C GLU A 249 -8.28 -21.29 7.25
N ALA A 250 -7.19 -22.05 7.13
CA ALA A 250 -6.09 -21.99 8.08
C ALA A 250 -5.37 -20.65 8.04
N VAL A 251 -5.11 -20.08 6.84
CA VAL A 251 -4.52 -18.75 6.67
C VAL A 251 -5.43 -17.68 7.26
N LYS A 252 -6.73 -17.71 6.96
CA LYS A 252 -7.73 -16.78 7.49
C LYS A 252 -7.78 -16.83 9.03
N THR A 253 -7.82 -18.03 9.60
CA THR A 253 -7.80 -18.23 11.06
C THR A 253 -6.51 -17.66 11.70
N LYS A 254 -5.34 -17.89 11.10
CA LYS A 254 -4.09 -17.34 11.58
C LYS A 254 -4.03 -15.82 11.45
N ALA A 255 -4.54 -15.26 10.35
CA ALA A 255 -4.61 -13.82 10.15
C ALA A 255 -5.49 -13.12 11.21
N LEU A 256 -6.64 -13.72 11.56
CA LEU A 256 -7.50 -13.24 12.63
C LEU A 256 -6.84 -13.31 14.03
N ASN A 257 -5.71 -13.98 14.18
CA ASN A 257 -4.93 -14.12 15.41
C ASN A 257 -3.43 -13.87 15.14
N TRP A 258 -3.11 -12.96 14.22
CA TRP A 258 -1.74 -12.79 13.71
C TRP A 258 -0.73 -12.31 14.76
N LEU A 259 -1.18 -11.64 15.82
CA LEU A 259 -0.35 -11.20 16.93
C LEU A 259 -0.11 -12.30 17.99
N ALA A 260 -0.91 -13.39 17.96
CA ALA A 260 -0.69 -14.52 18.85
C ALA A 260 0.56 -15.30 18.43
N ALA A 261 1.42 -15.59 19.41
CA ALA A 261 2.69 -16.28 19.23
C ALA A 261 2.50 -17.71 18.67
#